data_8531248ba3c21ddd41739a130b0a1b2f
#
_entry.id   8531248ba3c21ddd41739a130b0a1b2f
#
_cell.length_a   1.000
_cell.length_b   1.000
_cell.length_c   1.000
_cell.angle_alpha   90.00
_cell.angle_beta   90.00
_cell.angle_gamma   90.00
#
_symmetry.space_group_name_H-M   'P 1'
#
loop_
_entity.id
_entity.type
_entity.pdbx_description
1 polymer ?
#
loop_
_entity_poly.entity_id
_entity_poly.type
_entity_poly.pdbx_seq_one_letter_code
_entity_poly.pdbx_strand_id
1 'polypeptide(L)'
;NAVTIGGGIAAGAAIMAQPVKRQMSYERQLAMMANTAFSDGGLEGRRAGLEQMKSSIRNAVTYGGGTKEDAAETLDALLKDGISFETASKWLPELMKYATASGASATDLAKVMIKGKKTFGFRDEDISTVLNMAIAAGKEGSFELNDMARWLSQQMGAASAAGMKGKDDFVKILALNEAAAITAGSSDEAGNNVVNLLAKLTSKDIETAAAGINYNGKGIDFSGTLTEARENGLNPIDALSSLIDKIVASDKRYQELQKKLASARDKGEQTAVYDSMTTLLEGFGVGKLVADRQALMALLAYRNNPEYRKKVEDAINQQRTLPEGQRAGD
;
A
#
# COMPACT_ATOMS: atom_id res chain seq x y z
N ASN A 1 51.33 5.48 -45.61
CA ASN A 1 50.48 5.95 -44.47
C ASN A 1 49.02 5.85 -44.85
N ALA A 2 48.42 4.69 -44.57
CA ALA A 2 46.93 4.50 -44.63
C ALA A 2 46.34 4.94 -43.31
N VAL A 3 45.63 6.07 -43.30
CA VAL A 3 44.86 6.56 -42.16
C VAL A 3 43.53 5.80 -42.14
N THR A 4 43.32 5.01 -41.09
CA THR A 4 42.08 4.28 -40.81
C THR A 4 40.95 5.26 -40.49
N ILE A 5 40.07 5.56 -41.44
CA ILE A 5 38.81 6.31 -41.27
C ILE A 5 37.66 5.33 -40.91
N GLY A 6 37.96 4.16 -40.33
CA GLY A 6 36.96 3.13 -40.03
C GLY A 6 36.33 3.20 -38.62
N GLY A 7 36.91 3.94 -37.66
CA GLY A 7 36.46 3.90 -36.28
C GLY A 7 35.32 4.86 -35.92
N GLY A 8 35.21 5.98 -36.66
CA GLY A 8 34.21 7.03 -36.31
C GLY A 8 32.78 6.72 -36.73
N ILE A 9 32.58 5.99 -37.83
CA ILE A 9 31.26 5.66 -38.36
C ILE A 9 30.61 4.52 -37.51
N ALA A 10 31.42 3.55 -37.08
CA ALA A 10 30.89 2.47 -36.25
C ALA A 10 30.49 2.93 -34.84
N ALA A 11 31.25 3.84 -34.24
CA ALA A 11 30.90 4.44 -32.93
C ALA A 11 29.67 5.36 -33.04
N GLY A 12 29.54 6.17 -34.09
CA GLY A 12 28.37 6.98 -34.36
C GLY A 12 27.09 6.15 -34.60
N ALA A 13 27.20 5.04 -35.35
CA ALA A 13 26.10 4.14 -35.60
C ALA A 13 25.65 3.40 -34.31
N ALA A 14 26.58 3.03 -33.42
CA ALA A 14 26.28 2.39 -32.16
C ALA A 14 25.60 3.37 -31.16
N ILE A 15 26.02 4.64 -31.15
CA ILE A 15 25.43 5.68 -30.31
C ILE A 15 23.99 6.00 -30.77
N MET A 16 23.73 5.99 -32.08
CA MET A 16 22.40 6.24 -32.64
C MET A 16 21.48 5.00 -32.62
N ALA A 17 22.03 3.79 -32.56
CA ALA A 17 21.22 2.58 -32.61
C ALA A 17 20.39 2.33 -31.33
N GLN A 18 20.86 2.72 -30.16
CA GLN A 18 20.12 2.54 -28.90
C GLN A 18 18.88 3.44 -28.76
N PRO A 19 18.96 4.76 -29.01
CA PRO A 19 17.77 5.62 -29.02
C PRO A 19 16.72 5.18 -30.04
N VAL A 20 17.13 4.79 -31.24
CA VAL A 20 16.22 4.30 -32.30
C VAL A 20 15.53 3.01 -31.86
N LYS A 21 16.28 2.04 -31.30
CA LYS A 21 15.67 0.79 -30.77
C LYS A 21 14.67 1.06 -29.65
N ARG A 22 14.96 1.97 -28.72
CA ARG A 22 14.03 2.36 -27.65
C ARG A 22 12.78 3.01 -28.22
N GLN A 23 12.93 3.91 -29.17
CA GLN A 23 11.79 4.56 -29.83
C GLN A 23 10.91 3.54 -30.58
N MET A 24 11.50 2.61 -31.32
CA MET A 24 10.77 1.56 -32.01
C MET A 24 10.06 0.61 -31.04
N SER A 25 10.67 0.31 -29.89
CA SER A 25 10.06 -0.49 -28.83
C SER A 25 8.85 0.22 -28.23
N TYR A 26 8.96 1.50 -27.94
CA TYR A 26 7.89 2.35 -27.41
C TYR A 26 6.71 2.46 -28.40
N GLU A 27 6.98 2.77 -29.68
CA GLU A 27 5.91 2.86 -30.71
C GLU A 27 5.19 1.52 -30.89
N ARG A 28 5.93 0.41 -30.86
CA ARG A 28 5.34 -0.94 -30.93
C ARG A 28 4.47 -1.23 -29.72
N GLN A 29 4.90 -0.87 -28.51
CA GLN A 29 4.13 -1.03 -27.29
C GLN A 29 2.80 -0.27 -27.39
N LEU A 30 2.83 1.00 -27.77
CA LEU A 30 1.61 1.81 -27.94
C LEU A 30 0.67 1.24 -29.00
N ALA A 31 1.23 0.75 -30.12
CA ALA A 31 0.40 0.12 -31.16
C ALA A 31 -0.29 -1.17 -30.64
N MET A 32 0.40 -1.98 -29.84
CA MET A 32 -0.20 -3.17 -29.21
C MET A 32 -1.29 -2.78 -28.20
N MET A 33 -1.07 -1.76 -27.40
CA MET A 33 -2.05 -1.25 -26.46
C MET A 33 -3.30 -0.72 -27.21
N ALA A 34 -3.10 0.06 -28.28
CA ALA A 34 -4.19 0.58 -29.10
C ALA A 34 -4.98 -0.52 -29.79
N ASN A 35 -4.33 -1.58 -30.25
CA ASN A 35 -4.99 -2.75 -30.85
C ASN A 35 -5.94 -3.46 -29.87
N THR A 36 -5.60 -3.44 -28.57
CA THR A 36 -6.43 -4.05 -27.52
C THR A 36 -7.51 -3.10 -27.04
N ALA A 37 -7.16 -1.88 -26.67
CA ALA A 37 -8.05 -0.92 -26.05
C ALA A 37 -9.10 -0.33 -27.01
N PHE A 38 -8.82 -0.30 -28.33
CA PHE A 38 -9.69 0.27 -29.36
C PHE A 38 -10.03 -0.77 -30.45
N SER A 39 -10.13 -2.05 -30.09
CA SER A 39 -10.43 -3.15 -31.01
C SER A 39 -11.72 -2.95 -31.80
N ASP A 40 -12.75 -2.42 -31.14
CA ASP A 40 -14.12 -2.31 -31.70
C ASP A 40 -14.23 -1.25 -32.81
N GLY A 41 -13.31 -0.29 -32.86
CA GLY A 41 -13.28 0.76 -33.88
C GLY A 41 -12.61 0.38 -35.21
N GLY A 42 -12.23 -0.87 -35.41
CA GLY A 42 -11.50 -1.32 -36.58
C GLY A 42 -10.13 -0.64 -36.73
N LEU A 43 -9.62 -0.53 -37.96
CA LEU A 43 -8.31 0.08 -38.23
C LEU A 43 -8.28 1.57 -37.92
N GLU A 44 -9.30 2.28 -38.30
CA GLU A 44 -9.43 3.74 -38.09
C GLU A 44 -9.54 4.05 -36.59
N GLY A 45 -10.36 3.33 -35.84
CA GLY A 45 -10.49 3.49 -34.39
C GLY A 45 -9.17 3.22 -33.65
N ARG A 46 -8.43 2.19 -34.07
CA ARG A 46 -7.10 1.89 -33.49
C ARG A 46 -6.06 2.97 -33.77
N ARG A 47 -6.05 3.54 -34.99
CA ARG A 47 -5.18 4.67 -35.33
C ARG A 47 -5.50 5.93 -34.53
N ALA A 48 -6.80 6.28 -34.44
CA ALA A 48 -7.26 7.39 -33.62
C ALA A 48 -6.94 7.18 -32.13
N GLY A 49 -7.14 5.96 -31.61
CA GLY A 49 -6.81 5.56 -30.25
C GLY A 49 -5.32 5.67 -29.95
N LEU A 50 -4.45 5.29 -30.89
CA LEU A 50 -3.01 5.45 -30.76
C LEU A 50 -2.61 6.92 -30.57
N GLU A 51 -3.18 7.83 -31.34
CA GLU A 51 -2.90 9.27 -31.20
C GLU A 51 -3.46 9.85 -29.89
N GLN A 52 -4.63 9.36 -29.45
CA GLN A 52 -5.17 9.70 -28.13
C GLN A 52 -4.24 9.22 -27.00
N MET A 53 -3.70 8.01 -27.06
CA MET A 53 -2.73 7.48 -26.09
C MET A 53 -1.45 8.32 -26.05
N LYS A 54 -0.89 8.67 -27.22
CA LYS A 54 0.30 9.55 -27.31
C LYS A 54 0.03 10.92 -26.68
N SER A 55 -1.15 11.48 -26.91
CA SER A 55 -1.56 12.74 -26.32
C SER A 55 -1.71 12.64 -24.80
N SER A 56 -2.36 11.59 -24.30
CA SER A 56 -2.53 11.34 -22.87
C SER A 56 -1.18 11.20 -22.15
N ILE A 57 -0.26 10.40 -22.70
CA ILE A 57 1.09 10.21 -22.17
C ILE A 57 1.85 11.53 -22.13
N ARG A 58 1.81 12.31 -23.23
CA ARG A 58 2.48 13.61 -23.30
C ARG A 58 1.94 14.58 -22.26
N ASN A 59 0.63 14.66 -22.13
CA ASN A 59 -0.02 15.50 -21.12
C ASN A 59 0.38 15.07 -19.70
N ALA A 60 0.40 13.77 -19.42
CA ALA A 60 0.78 13.24 -18.11
C ALA A 60 2.23 13.58 -17.74
N VAL A 61 3.16 13.43 -18.67
CA VAL A 61 4.58 13.79 -18.45
C VAL A 61 4.76 15.31 -18.30
N THR A 62 4.03 16.10 -19.09
CA THR A 62 4.08 17.56 -18.98
C THR A 62 3.55 18.06 -17.64
N TYR A 63 2.47 17.46 -17.13
CA TYR A 63 1.85 17.82 -15.86
C TYR A 63 2.57 17.24 -14.64
N GLY A 64 2.86 15.93 -14.68
CA GLY A 64 3.33 15.17 -13.53
C GLY A 64 4.83 14.87 -13.51
N GLY A 65 5.55 15.16 -14.61
CA GLY A 65 6.97 14.79 -14.74
C GLY A 65 7.18 13.32 -15.12
N GLY A 66 8.39 12.81 -14.89
CA GLY A 66 8.78 11.45 -15.25
C GLY A 66 9.08 11.28 -16.74
N THR A 67 9.11 10.03 -17.21
CA THR A 67 9.41 9.68 -18.59
C THR A 67 8.16 9.23 -19.36
N LYS A 68 8.20 9.32 -20.69
CA LYS A 68 7.12 8.82 -21.54
C LYS A 68 6.99 7.28 -21.45
N GLU A 69 8.08 6.60 -21.18
CA GLU A 69 8.15 5.16 -20.97
C GLU A 69 7.42 4.77 -19.70
N ASP A 70 7.66 5.45 -18.58
CA ASP A 70 6.96 5.23 -17.31
C ASP A 70 5.46 5.50 -17.45
N ALA A 71 5.10 6.59 -18.14
CA ALA A 71 3.70 6.93 -18.38
C ALA A 71 3.01 5.89 -19.29
N ALA A 72 3.70 5.38 -20.30
CA ALA A 72 3.18 4.32 -21.18
C ALA A 72 2.99 2.99 -20.43
N GLU A 73 3.95 2.61 -19.58
CA GLU A 73 3.86 1.41 -18.75
C GLU A 73 2.70 1.53 -17.74
N THR A 74 2.55 2.69 -17.13
CA THR A 74 1.45 2.97 -16.19
C THR A 74 0.09 2.92 -16.89
N LEU A 75 -0.04 3.51 -18.07
CA LEU A 75 -1.24 3.45 -18.88
C LEU A 75 -1.57 2.01 -19.28
N ASP A 76 -0.58 1.23 -19.71
CA ASP A 76 -0.74 -0.18 -20.06
C ASP A 76 -1.24 -1.01 -18.87
N ALA A 77 -0.69 -0.79 -17.67
CA ALA A 77 -1.14 -1.45 -16.46
C ALA A 77 -2.62 -1.14 -16.14
N LEU A 78 -3.03 0.12 -16.26
CA LEU A 78 -4.42 0.53 -16.06
C LEU A 78 -5.37 -0.17 -17.03
N LEU A 79 -5.03 -0.16 -18.32
CA LEU A 79 -5.86 -0.76 -19.38
C LEU A 79 -5.95 -2.28 -19.26
N LYS A 80 -4.84 -2.96 -18.95
CA LYS A 80 -4.82 -4.42 -18.74
C LYS A 80 -5.68 -4.86 -17.56
N ASP A 81 -5.78 -4.03 -16.55
CA ASP A 81 -6.61 -4.27 -15.37
C ASP A 81 -8.09 -3.89 -15.58
N GLY A 82 -8.46 -3.47 -16.77
CA GLY A 82 -9.84 -3.18 -17.17
C GLY A 82 -10.32 -1.77 -16.81
N ILE A 83 -9.41 -0.85 -16.51
CA ILE A 83 -9.75 0.57 -16.37
C ILE A 83 -9.99 1.14 -17.77
N SER A 84 -11.11 1.85 -17.96
CA SER A 84 -11.41 2.47 -19.24
C SER A 84 -10.33 3.48 -19.64
N PHE A 85 -10.11 3.66 -20.95
CA PHE A 85 -9.13 4.64 -21.41
C PHE A 85 -9.46 6.06 -20.93
N GLU A 86 -10.74 6.41 -20.82
CA GLU A 86 -11.17 7.70 -20.28
C GLU A 86 -10.71 7.90 -18.83
N THR A 87 -10.99 6.93 -17.94
CA THR A 87 -10.55 6.98 -16.55
C THR A 87 -9.03 6.93 -16.43
N ALA A 88 -8.37 6.04 -17.20
CA ALA A 88 -6.92 5.91 -17.21
C ALA A 88 -6.23 7.21 -17.62
N SER A 89 -6.76 7.92 -18.63
CA SER A 89 -6.23 9.21 -19.09
C SER A 89 -6.40 10.33 -18.07
N LYS A 90 -7.43 10.26 -17.22
CA LYS A 90 -7.63 11.20 -16.09
C LYS A 90 -6.70 10.90 -14.94
N TRP A 91 -6.44 9.63 -14.66
CA TRP A 91 -5.57 9.21 -13.56
C TRP A 91 -4.09 9.38 -13.86
N LEU A 92 -3.69 9.17 -15.11
CA LEU A 92 -2.28 9.13 -15.50
C LEU A 92 -1.48 10.38 -15.09
N PRO A 93 -1.96 11.63 -15.31
CA PRO A 93 -1.24 12.82 -14.87
C PRO A 93 -1.03 12.87 -13.35
N GLU A 94 -2.04 12.55 -12.58
CA GLU A 94 -1.96 12.50 -11.10
C GLU A 94 -0.98 11.43 -10.64
N LEU A 95 -1.04 10.21 -11.20
CA LEU A 95 -0.11 9.13 -10.88
C LEU A 95 1.34 9.55 -11.16
N MET A 96 1.60 10.19 -12.29
CA MET A 96 2.93 10.72 -12.63
C MET A 96 3.38 11.83 -11.67
N LYS A 97 2.47 12.75 -11.27
CA LYS A 97 2.74 13.80 -10.29
C LYS A 97 3.18 13.21 -8.95
N TYR A 98 2.39 12.30 -8.40
CA TYR A 98 2.69 11.70 -7.09
C TYR A 98 3.91 10.78 -7.14
N ALA A 99 4.13 10.08 -8.26
CA ALA A 99 5.34 9.29 -8.48
C ALA A 99 6.59 10.17 -8.47
N THR A 100 6.57 11.28 -9.20
CA THR A 100 7.68 12.24 -9.25
C THR A 100 7.94 12.88 -7.88
N ALA A 101 6.89 13.27 -7.16
CA ALA A 101 7.01 13.92 -5.87
C ALA A 101 7.53 12.99 -4.75
N SER A 102 7.20 11.70 -4.81
CA SER A 102 7.52 10.74 -3.75
C SER A 102 8.65 9.77 -4.09
N GLY A 103 9.08 9.71 -5.35
CA GLY A 103 10.00 8.67 -5.84
C GLY A 103 9.36 7.28 -5.98
N ALA A 104 8.04 7.16 -5.79
CA ALA A 104 7.31 5.92 -5.99
C ALA A 104 7.18 5.58 -7.49
N SER A 105 6.99 4.27 -7.81
CA SER A 105 6.63 3.85 -9.16
C SER A 105 5.19 4.27 -9.49
N ALA A 106 4.99 4.99 -10.59
CA ALA A 106 3.65 5.35 -11.06
C ALA A 106 2.77 4.12 -11.31
N THR A 107 3.37 3.03 -11.79
CA THR A 107 2.69 1.74 -12.00
C THR A 107 2.25 1.11 -10.68
N ASP A 108 3.03 1.21 -9.61
CA ASP A 108 2.64 0.70 -8.29
C ASP A 108 1.53 1.56 -7.68
N LEU A 109 1.58 2.88 -7.82
CA LEU A 109 0.48 3.77 -7.46
C LEU A 109 -0.80 3.43 -8.24
N ALA A 110 -0.69 3.12 -9.54
CA ALA A 110 -1.82 2.65 -10.35
C ALA A 110 -2.43 1.37 -9.78
N LYS A 111 -1.62 0.38 -9.38
CA LYS A 111 -2.10 -0.86 -8.74
C LYS A 111 -2.87 -0.60 -7.45
N VAL A 112 -2.42 0.38 -6.63
CA VAL A 112 -3.14 0.81 -5.42
C VAL A 112 -4.53 1.35 -5.79
N MET A 113 -4.61 2.23 -6.77
CA MET A 113 -5.89 2.81 -7.22
C MET A 113 -6.82 1.77 -7.86
N ILE A 114 -6.28 0.87 -8.69
CA ILE A 114 -7.02 -0.24 -9.28
C ILE A 114 -7.61 -1.14 -8.17
N LYS A 115 -6.79 -1.53 -7.20
CA LYS A 115 -7.24 -2.35 -6.07
C LYS A 115 -8.28 -1.60 -5.25
N GLY A 116 -8.04 -0.33 -4.95
CA GLY A 116 -8.97 0.53 -4.23
C GLY A 116 -10.33 0.64 -4.90
N LYS A 117 -10.36 0.85 -6.22
CA LYS A 117 -11.60 0.87 -7.01
C LYS A 117 -12.32 -0.48 -6.97
N LYS A 118 -11.60 -1.58 -7.17
CA LYS A 118 -12.19 -2.93 -7.25
C LYS A 118 -12.68 -3.48 -5.91
N THR A 119 -12.00 -3.15 -4.80
CA THR A 119 -12.26 -3.83 -3.52
C THR A 119 -12.60 -2.90 -2.34
N PHE A 120 -12.15 -1.65 -2.38
CA PHE A 120 -12.39 -0.65 -1.32
C PHE A 120 -13.49 0.36 -1.66
N GLY A 121 -14.02 0.33 -2.88
CA GLY A 121 -15.07 1.26 -3.32
C GLY A 121 -14.57 2.68 -3.55
N PHE A 122 -13.28 2.87 -3.86
CA PHE A 122 -12.76 4.18 -4.27
C PHE A 122 -13.35 4.57 -5.62
N ARG A 123 -13.72 5.84 -5.74
CA ARG A 123 -14.26 6.42 -6.95
C ARG A 123 -13.12 6.99 -7.80
N ASP A 124 -13.40 7.26 -9.08
CA ASP A 124 -12.40 7.77 -10.01
C ASP A 124 -11.83 9.14 -9.59
N GLU A 125 -12.63 9.97 -8.94
CA GLU A 125 -12.23 11.28 -8.40
C GLU A 125 -11.45 11.20 -7.08
N ASP A 126 -11.36 10.05 -6.45
CA ASP A 126 -10.70 9.90 -5.15
C ASP A 126 -9.17 9.81 -5.24
N ILE A 127 -8.59 9.73 -6.44
CA ILE A 127 -7.15 9.49 -6.65
C ILE A 127 -6.26 10.47 -5.88
N SER A 128 -6.49 11.75 -6.02
CA SER A 128 -5.71 12.78 -5.31
C SER A 128 -5.87 12.64 -3.80
N THR A 129 -7.09 12.45 -3.31
CA THR A 129 -7.35 12.26 -1.86
C THR A 129 -6.64 11.02 -1.32
N VAL A 130 -6.76 9.87 -1.98
CA VAL A 130 -6.16 8.59 -1.53
C VAL A 130 -4.64 8.67 -1.48
N LEU A 131 -4.00 9.24 -2.51
CA LEU A 131 -2.55 9.38 -2.54
C LEU A 131 -2.05 10.40 -1.52
N ASN A 132 -2.77 11.49 -1.29
CA ASN A 132 -2.44 12.44 -0.23
C ASN A 132 -2.61 11.85 1.18
N MET A 133 -3.58 10.98 1.41
CA MET A 133 -3.73 10.25 2.67
C MET A 133 -2.49 9.39 2.94
N ALA A 134 -1.97 8.69 1.95
CA ALA A 134 -0.76 7.88 2.10
C ALA A 134 0.51 8.74 2.33
N ILE A 135 0.64 9.87 1.63
CA ILE A 135 1.74 10.83 1.86
C ILE A 135 1.67 11.40 3.28
N ALA A 136 0.48 11.77 3.74
CA ALA A 136 0.31 12.31 5.09
C ALA A 136 0.69 11.29 6.17
N ALA A 137 0.37 10.01 5.97
CA ALA A 137 0.82 8.94 6.87
C ALA A 137 2.36 8.89 6.93
N GLY A 138 3.03 8.82 5.78
CA GLY A 138 4.49 8.74 5.72
C GLY A 138 5.21 9.96 6.30
N LYS A 139 4.60 11.15 6.25
CA LYS A 139 5.15 12.36 6.91
C LYS A 139 5.13 12.28 8.45
N GLU A 140 4.24 11.50 9.02
CA GLU A 140 4.14 11.30 10.47
C GLU A 140 5.00 10.14 10.97
N GLY A 141 5.43 9.26 10.08
CA GLY A 141 6.21 8.08 10.41
C GLY A 141 7.44 7.90 9.53
N SER A 142 7.80 6.64 9.29
CA SER A 142 8.97 6.26 8.49
C SER A 142 8.63 5.31 7.33
N PHE A 143 7.35 5.11 7.06
CA PHE A 143 6.86 4.28 5.95
C PHE A 143 6.29 5.20 4.86
N GLU A 144 7.16 5.72 4.00
CA GLU A 144 6.80 6.73 3.01
C GLU A 144 5.99 6.14 1.84
N LEU A 145 5.38 7.01 1.01
CA LEU A 145 4.56 6.60 -0.14
C LEU A 145 5.32 5.67 -1.10
N ASN A 146 6.62 5.87 -1.29
CA ASN A 146 7.46 4.99 -2.10
C ASN A 146 7.45 3.54 -1.59
N ASP A 147 7.50 3.37 -0.27
CA ASP A 147 7.42 2.05 0.37
C ASP A 147 5.99 1.51 0.33
N MET A 148 5.01 2.35 0.66
CA MET A 148 3.59 1.98 0.68
C MET A 148 3.10 1.49 -0.69
N ALA A 149 3.49 2.14 -1.77
CA ALA A 149 3.06 1.82 -3.14
C ALA A 149 3.34 0.36 -3.51
N ARG A 150 4.43 -0.21 -3.02
CA ARG A 150 4.79 -1.61 -3.27
C ARG A 150 3.88 -2.61 -2.55
N TRP A 151 3.32 -2.24 -1.40
CA TRP A 151 2.62 -3.15 -0.49
C TRP A 151 1.11 -2.94 -0.42
N LEU A 152 0.63 -1.68 -0.55
CA LEU A 152 -0.78 -1.32 -0.33
C LEU A 152 -1.75 -2.14 -1.17
N SER A 153 -1.42 -2.46 -2.43
CA SER A 153 -2.31 -3.26 -3.28
C SER A 153 -2.55 -4.67 -2.69
N GLN A 154 -1.51 -5.32 -2.15
CA GLN A 154 -1.63 -6.63 -1.50
C GLN A 154 -2.34 -6.51 -0.16
N GLN A 155 -1.99 -5.52 0.65
CA GLN A 155 -2.62 -5.23 1.94
C GLN A 155 -4.12 -4.99 1.80
N MET A 156 -4.53 -4.16 0.84
CA MET A 156 -5.94 -3.90 0.55
C MET A 156 -6.67 -5.16 0.08
N GLY A 157 -6.00 -6.04 -0.68
CA GLY A 157 -6.55 -7.34 -1.06
C GLY A 157 -6.85 -8.21 0.14
N ALA A 158 -5.90 -8.37 1.06
CA ALA A 158 -6.06 -9.14 2.28
C ALA A 158 -7.10 -8.50 3.23
N ALA A 159 -7.05 -7.19 3.41
CA ALA A 159 -8.01 -6.44 4.24
C ALA A 159 -9.45 -6.55 3.70
N SER A 160 -9.63 -6.47 2.39
CA SER A 160 -10.93 -6.64 1.74
C SER A 160 -11.53 -8.02 1.99
N ALA A 161 -10.70 -9.08 1.99
CA ALA A 161 -11.14 -10.43 2.34
C ALA A 161 -11.65 -10.49 3.79
N ALA A 162 -11.06 -9.72 4.72
CA ALA A 162 -11.55 -9.56 6.09
C ALA A 162 -12.77 -8.61 6.22
N GLY A 163 -13.28 -8.09 5.09
CA GLY A 163 -14.44 -7.22 5.02
C GLY A 163 -14.16 -5.74 5.24
N MET A 164 -12.89 -5.32 5.22
CA MET A 164 -12.51 -3.92 5.26
C MET A 164 -12.79 -3.24 3.91
N LYS A 165 -13.25 -1.98 3.95
CA LYS A 165 -13.59 -1.19 2.77
C LYS A 165 -13.63 0.30 3.07
N GLY A 166 -13.58 1.11 2.01
CA GLY A 166 -13.71 2.55 2.10
C GLY A 166 -12.47 3.25 2.66
N LYS A 167 -12.54 4.56 2.72
CA LYS A 167 -11.44 5.40 3.18
C LYS A 167 -11.18 5.26 4.68
N ASP A 168 -12.20 4.95 5.48
CA ASP A 168 -12.04 4.79 6.93
C ASP A 168 -11.16 3.58 7.27
N ASP A 169 -11.40 2.45 6.62
CA ASP A 169 -10.55 1.26 6.79
C ASP A 169 -9.18 1.46 6.14
N PHE A 170 -9.09 2.23 5.06
CA PHE A 170 -7.81 2.59 4.46
C PHE A 170 -6.92 3.39 5.42
N VAL A 171 -7.49 4.33 6.19
CA VAL A 171 -6.78 5.03 7.29
C VAL A 171 -6.14 4.03 8.24
N LYS A 172 -6.86 2.97 8.60
CA LYS A 172 -6.35 1.94 9.54
C LYS A 172 -5.18 1.14 8.95
N ILE A 173 -5.23 0.82 7.66
CA ILE A 173 -4.11 0.14 6.97
C ILE A 173 -2.87 1.06 6.94
N LEU A 174 -3.05 2.34 6.62
CA LEU A 174 -1.95 3.30 6.62
C LEU A 174 -1.32 3.45 8.02
N ALA A 175 -2.15 3.61 9.05
CA ALA A 175 -1.69 3.71 10.44
C ALA A 175 -1.00 2.41 10.92
N LEU A 176 -1.47 1.25 10.46
CA LEU A 176 -0.83 -0.03 10.75
C LEU A 176 0.55 -0.17 10.09
N ASN A 177 0.74 0.34 8.87
CA ASN A 177 2.05 0.39 8.22
C ASN A 177 3.04 1.25 9.01
N GLU A 178 2.63 2.42 9.47
CA GLU A 178 3.48 3.29 10.31
C GLU A 178 3.85 2.63 11.65
N ALA A 179 2.89 1.95 12.27
CA ALA A 179 3.16 1.19 13.49
C ALA A 179 4.10 0.00 13.23
N ALA A 180 3.92 -0.73 12.14
CA ALA A 180 4.79 -1.86 11.77
C ALA A 180 6.24 -1.40 11.54
N ALA A 181 6.45 -0.21 10.99
CA ALA A 181 7.78 0.38 10.79
C ALA A 181 8.53 0.65 12.10
N ILE A 182 7.85 0.75 13.23
CA ILE A 182 8.49 0.92 14.55
C ILE A 182 9.32 -0.32 14.91
N THR A 183 8.79 -1.52 14.63
CA THR A 183 9.40 -2.79 15.06
C THR A 183 10.18 -3.50 13.95
N ALA A 184 9.94 -3.15 12.69
CA ALA A 184 10.60 -3.77 11.56
C ALA A 184 12.03 -3.24 11.35
N GLY A 185 12.88 -4.09 10.80
CA GLY A 185 14.26 -3.75 10.42
C GLY A 185 14.36 -3.00 9.10
N SER A 186 13.32 -3.05 8.26
CA SER A 186 13.23 -2.35 6.97
C SER A 186 11.79 -2.05 6.60
N SER A 187 11.58 -1.13 5.64
CA SER A 187 10.26 -0.83 5.09
C SER A 187 9.63 -2.06 4.41
N ASP A 188 10.43 -2.87 3.72
CA ASP A 188 9.93 -4.10 3.08
C ASP A 188 9.46 -5.13 4.12
N GLU A 189 10.18 -5.28 5.22
CA GLU A 189 9.75 -6.10 6.34
C GLU A 189 8.44 -5.57 6.95
N ALA A 190 8.35 -4.27 7.20
CA ALA A 190 7.15 -3.64 7.72
C ALA A 190 5.92 -3.91 6.84
N GLY A 191 6.06 -3.67 5.52
CA GLY A 191 4.98 -3.90 4.55
C GLY A 191 4.54 -5.36 4.49
N ASN A 192 5.49 -6.30 4.50
CA ASN A 192 5.21 -7.73 4.51
C ASN A 192 4.50 -8.17 5.81
N ASN A 193 4.92 -7.64 6.97
CA ASN A 193 4.32 -7.95 8.27
C ASN A 193 2.83 -7.54 8.29
N VAL A 194 2.50 -6.40 7.68
CA VAL A 194 1.11 -5.95 7.55
C VAL A 194 0.30 -6.87 6.62
N VAL A 195 0.88 -7.30 5.47
CA VAL A 195 0.23 -8.30 4.60
C VAL A 195 -0.08 -9.58 5.37
N ASN A 196 0.91 -10.13 6.09
CA ASN A 196 0.78 -11.35 6.86
C ASN A 196 -0.29 -11.23 7.96
N LEU A 197 -0.31 -10.11 8.69
CA LEU A 197 -1.32 -9.84 9.71
C LEU A 197 -2.73 -9.80 9.11
N LEU A 198 -2.93 -9.05 8.04
CA LEU A 198 -4.23 -8.90 7.40
C LEU A 198 -4.73 -10.23 6.78
N ALA A 199 -3.83 -10.97 6.13
CA ALA A 199 -4.16 -12.30 5.59
C ALA A 199 -4.56 -13.30 6.69
N LYS A 200 -3.99 -13.16 7.88
CA LYS A 200 -4.31 -14.03 9.01
C LYS A 200 -5.74 -13.86 9.52
N LEU A 201 -6.31 -12.66 9.42
CA LEU A 201 -7.67 -12.35 9.92
C LEU A 201 -8.78 -13.24 9.32
N THR A 202 -8.54 -13.86 8.16
CA THR A 202 -9.51 -14.73 7.46
C THR A 202 -9.04 -16.18 7.36
N SER A 203 -7.94 -16.53 8.02
CA SER A 203 -7.43 -17.90 7.96
C SER A 203 -8.18 -18.83 8.90
N LYS A 204 -8.37 -20.10 8.48
CA LYS A 204 -8.93 -21.14 9.37
C LYS A 204 -8.05 -21.41 10.60
N ASP A 205 -6.76 -21.13 10.49
CA ASP A 205 -5.82 -21.34 11.59
C ASP A 205 -6.11 -20.41 12.75
N ILE A 206 -6.50 -19.14 12.48
CA ILE A 206 -6.84 -18.19 13.57
C ILE A 206 -8.10 -18.62 14.29
N GLU A 207 -9.11 -19.14 13.58
CA GLU A 207 -10.35 -19.67 14.18
C GLU A 207 -10.06 -20.86 15.09
N THR A 208 -9.25 -21.80 14.60
CA THR A 208 -8.83 -23.00 15.37
C THR A 208 -8.00 -22.61 16.59
N ALA A 209 -7.07 -21.68 16.42
CA ALA A 209 -6.23 -21.18 17.50
C ALA A 209 -7.05 -20.44 18.56
N ALA A 210 -8.00 -19.59 18.15
CA ALA A 210 -8.88 -18.86 19.06
C ALA A 210 -9.77 -19.79 19.89
N ALA A 211 -10.33 -20.82 19.26
CA ALA A 211 -11.11 -21.84 19.96
C ALA A 211 -10.30 -22.61 21.03
N GLY A 212 -8.98 -22.69 20.87
CA GLY A 212 -8.07 -23.30 21.84
C GLY A 212 -7.63 -22.38 22.98
N ILE A 213 -7.93 -21.08 22.93
CA ILE A 213 -7.59 -20.14 24.00
C ILE A 213 -8.70 -20.17 25.04
N ASN A 214 -8.37 -20.52 26.27
CA ASN A 214 -9.33 -20.47 27.37
C ASN A 214 -9.52 -19.02 27.84
N TYR A 215 -10.68 -18.45 27.54
CA TYR A 215 -11.11 -17.17 28.04
C TYR A 215 -12.43 -17.33 28.81
N ASN A 216 -12.44 -17.04 30.11
CA ASN A 216 -13.59 -17.22 30.99
C ASN A 216 -14.19 -18.63 30.96
N GLY A 217 -13.35 -19.66 30.86
CA GLY A 217 -13.75 -21.08 30.85
C GLY A 217 -14.26 -21.60 29.50
N LYS A 218 -14.18 -20.82 28.44
CA LYS A 218 -14.62 -21.19 27.09
C LYS A 218 -13.54 -20.85 26.05
N GLY A 219 -13.58 -21.53 24.91
CA GLY A 219 -12.82 -21.14 23.73
C GLY A 219 -13.37 -19.83 23.13
N ILE A 220 -12.53 -19.11 22.39
CA ILE A 220 -12.92 -17.85 21.73
C ILE A 220 -13.53 -18.18 20.38
N ASP A 221 -14.75 -17.71 20.12
CA ASP A 221 -15.35 -17.64 18.79
C ASP A 221 -14.83 -16.41 18.06
N PHE A 222 -13.80 -16.61 17.22
CA PHE A 222 -13.15 -15.51 16.50
C PHE A 222 -14.05 -14.91 15.44
N SER A 223 -14.73 -15.74 14.65
CA SER A 223 -15.66 -15.28 13.60
C SER A 223 -16.84 -14.50 14.19
N GLY A 224 -17.42 -14.98 15.29
CA GLY A 224 -18.45 -14.26 16.02
C GLY A 224 -17.93 -12.94 16.57
N THR A 225 -16.71 -12.92 17.12
CA THR A 225 -16.07 -11.68 17.62
C THR A 225 -15.88 -10.64 16.52
N LEU A 226 -15.44 -11.05 15.33
CA LEU A 226 -15.29 -10.12 14.19
C LEU A 226 -16.65 -9.61 13.69
N THR A 227 -17.67 -10.45 13.69
CA THR A 227 -19.03 -10.07 13.27
C THR A 227 -19.61 -9.03 14.24
N GLU A 228 -19.57 -9.30 15.55
CA GLU A 228 -20.02 -8.38 16.58
C GLU A 228 -19.24 -7.04 16.54
N ALA A 229 -17.92 -7.10 16.36
CA ALA A 229 -17.09 -5.92 16.24
C ALA A 229 -17.52 -5.05 15.05
N ARG A 230 -17.80 -5.67 13.90
CA ARG A 230 -18.27 -4.98 12.69
C ARG A 230 -19.63 -4.33 12.91
N GLU A 231 -20.58 -5.00 13.58
CA GLU A 231 -21.88 -4.46 13.93
C GLU A 231 -21.75 -3.25 14.85
N ASN A 232 -20.71 -3.21 15.68
CA ASN A 232 -20.36 -2.09 16.55
C ASN A 232 -19.44 -1.04 15.88
N GLY A 233 -19.22 -1.12 14.57
CA GLY A 233 -18.43 -0.15 13.81
C GLY A 233 -16.91 -0.29 13.97
N LEU A 234 -16.43 -1.39 14.56
CA LEU A 234 -15.00 -1.69 14.67
C LEU A 234 -14.50 -2.43 13.42
N ASN A 235 -13.33 -2.06 12.94
CA ASN A 235 -12.66 -2.83 11.88
C ASN A 235 -11.98 -4.09 12.47
N PRO A 236 -11.63 -5.08 11.64
CA PRO A 236 -11.04 -6.33 12.08
C PRO A 236 -9.70 -6.18 12.83
N ILE A 237 -8.89 -5.17 12.53
CA ILE A 237 -7.61 -4.91 13.21
C ILE A 237 -7.86 -4.47 14.65
N ASP A 238 -8.77 -3.51 14.84
CA ASP A 238 -9.16 -3.02 16.17
C ASP A 238 -9.89 -4.11 16.97
N ALA A 239 -10.67 -4.97 16.30
CA ALA A 239 -11.33 -6.12 16.91
C ALA A 239 -10.30 -7.13 17.46
N LEU A 240 -9.29 -7.50 16.68
CA LEU A 240 -8.20 -8.38 17.12
C LEU A 240 -7.39 -7.73 18.25
N SER A 241 -7.10 -6.44 18.16
CA SER A 241 -6.43 -5.67 19.21
C SER A 241 -7.22 -5.73 20.53
N SER A 242 -8.54 -5.47 20.47
CA SER A 242 -9.41 -5.53 21.64
C SER A 242 -9.52 -6.92 22.24
N LEU A 243 -9.49 -7.96 21.41
CA LEU A 243 -9.47 -9.34 21.88
C LEU A 243 -8.20 -9.64 22.68
N ILE A 244 -7.04 -9.24 22.17
CA ILE A 244 -5.76 -9.39 22.87
C ILE A 244 -5.78 -8.61 24.19
N ASP A 245 -6.33 -7.38 24.21
CA ASP A 245 -6.48 -6.59 25.42
C ASP A 245 -7.24 -7.37 26.51
N LYS A 246 -8.37 -7.96 26.16
CA LYS A 246 -9.17 -8.76 27.10
C LYS A 246 -8.41 -9.93 27.68
N ILE A 247 -7.57 -10.60 26.86
CA ILE A 247 -6.78 -11.78 27.29
C ILE A 247 -5.70 -11.38 28.31
N VAL A 248 -5.05 -10.22 28.12
CA VAL A 248 -3.88 -9.82 28.93
C VAL A 248 -4.17 -8.74 29.98
N ALA A 249 -5.41 -8.24 30.05
CA ALA A 249 -5.76 -7.09 30.88
C ALA A 249 -5.37 -7.24 32.38
N SER A 250 -5.47 -8.46 32.91
CA SER A 250 -5.17 -8.76 34.31
C SER A 250 -3.71 -9.21 34.57
N ASP A 251 -2.91 -9.41 33.52
CA ASP A 251 -1.54 -9.89 33.68
C ASP A 251 -0.58 -8.76 34.11
N LYS A 252 -0.05 -8.85 35.31
CA LYS A 252 0.88 -7.85 35.87
C LYS A 252 2.16 -7.70 35.05
N ARG A 253 2.67 -8.78 34.46
CA ARG A 253 3.90 -8.76 33.63
C ARG A 253 3.65 -7.94 32.38
N TYR A 254 2.46 -8.08 31.73
CA TYR A 254 2.09 -7.29 30.59
C TYR A 254 1.97 -5.80 30.93
N GLN A 255 1.35 -5.49 32.08
CA GLN A 255 1.25 -4.10 32.56
C GLN A 255 2.63 -3.47 32.85
N GLU A 256 3.57 -4.25 33.40
CA GLU A 256 4.96 -3.81 33.61
C GLU A 256 5.69 -3.54 32.28
N LEU A 257 5.47 -4.39 31.27
CA LEU A 257 6.02 -4.17 29.93
C LEU A 257 5.43 -2.92 29.28
N GLN A 258 4.15 -2.62 29.48
CA GLN A 258 3.56 -1.37 29.01
C GLN A 258 4.18 -0.13 29.66
N LYS A 259 4.49 -0.19 30.96
CA LYS A 259 5.21 0.88 31.65
C LYS A 259 6.64 1.04 31.13
N LYS A 260 7.35 -0.06 30.87
CA LYS A 260 8.69 -0.04 30.25
C LYS A 260 8.64 0.56 28.87
N LEU A 261 7.63 0.21 28.07
CA LEU A 261 7.44 0.78 26.74
C LEU A 261 7.27 2.30 26.79
N ALA A 262 6.45 2.81 27.72
CA ALA A 262 6.22 4.23 27.90
C ALA A 262 7.48 4.99 28.34
N SER A 263 8.46 4.32 28.94
CA SER A 263 9.74 4.90 29.37
C SER A 263 10.90 4.63 28.41
N ALA A 264 10.70 3.86 27.34
CA ALA A 264 11.72 3.54 26.36
C ALA A 264 12.19 4.79 25.61
N ARG A 265 13.51 4.94 25.48
CA ARG A 265 14.15 6.18 25.00
C ARG A 265 14.43 6.17 23.50
N ASP A 266 14.56 4.99 22.92
CA ASP A 266 14.90 4.82 21.52
C ASP A 266 14.19 3.60 20.89
N LYS A 267 14.32 3.47 19.57
CA LYS A 267 13.72 2.38 18.80
C LYS A 267 14.20 0.99 19.27
N GLY A 268 15.46 0.86 19.67
CA GLY A 268 16.02 -0.42 20.12
C GLY A 268 15.40 -0.89 21.43
N GLU A 269 15.26 0.02 22.42
CA GLU A 269 14.57 -0.27 23.66
C GLU A 269 13.10 -0.61 23.43
N GLN A 270 12.40 0.12 22.56
CA GLN A 270 11.02 -0.17 22.20
C GLN A 270 10.88 -1.55 21.59
N THR A 271 11.73 -1.89 20.61
CA THR A 271 11.71 -3.20 19.94
C THR A 271 11.95 -4.34 20.94
N ALA A 272 12.89 -4.19 21.87
CA ALA A 272 13.15 -5.18 22.92
C ALA A 272 11.94 -5.40 23.86
N VAL A 273 11.19 -4.34 24.16
CA VAL A 273 9.95 -4.44 24.95
C VAL A 273 8.86 -5.15 24.13
N TYR A 274 8.68 -4.81 22.86
CA TYR A 274 7.71 -5.52 21.98
C TYR A 274 8.06 -7.00 21.82
N ASP A 275 9.34 -7.34 21.72
CA ASP A 275 9.80 -8.73 21.70
C ASP A 275 9.42 -9.49 22.98
N SER A 276 9.61 -8.85 24.13
CA SER A 276 9.21 -9.37 25.44
C SER A 276 7.70 -9.52 25.57
N MET A 277 6.91 -8.55 25.09
CA MET A 277 5.45 -8.66 25.03
C MET A 277 5.00 -9.81 24.15
N THR A 278 5.62 -9.98 22.99
CA THR A 278 5.33 -11.08 22.05
C THR A 278 5.58 -12.44 22.71
N THR A 279 6.72 -12.60 23.36
CA THR A 279 7.06 -13.83 24.12
C THR A 279 6.02 -14.13 25.22
N LEU A 280 5.57 -13.08 25.93
CA LEU A 280 4.53 -13.24 26.93
C LEU A 280 3.20 -13.68 26.32
N LEU A 281 2.79 -13.09 25.20
CA LEU A 281 1.56 -13.43 24.47
C LEU A 281 1.59 -14.85 23.90
N GLU A 282 2.74 -15.32 23.46
CA GLU A 282 2.93 -16.72 23.05
C GLU A 282 2.58 -17.68 24.18
N GLY A 283 2.95 -17.35 25.41
CA GLY A 283 2.60 -18.10 26.62
C GLY A 283 1.08 -18.16 26.90
N PHE A 284 0.30 -17.18 26.47
CA PHE A 284 -1.17 -17.17 26.54
C PHE A 284 -1.84 -17.89 25.36
N GLY A 285 -1.08 -18.43 24.43
CA GLY A 285 -1.61 -19.01 23.20
C GLY A 285 -1.97 -17.97 22.11
N VAL A 286 -1.82 -16.68 22.38
CA VAL A 286 -2.09 -15.60 21.42
C VAL A 286 -1.12 -15.67 20.23
N GLY A 287 0.12 -16.14 20.45
CA GLY A 287 1.05 -16.39 19.35
C GLY A 287 0.56 -17.41 18.33
N LYS A 288 -0.44 -18.23 18.67
CA LYS A 288 -1.10 -19.12 17.70
C LYS A 288 -2.14 -18.39 16.85
N LEU A 289 -2.71 -17.26 17.34
CA LEU A 289 -3.63 -16.43 16.55
C LEU A 289 -2.88 -15.75 15.40
N VAL A 290 -1.71 -15.21 15.71
CA VAL A 290 -0.81 -14.59 14.73
C VAL A 290 0.51 -15.34 14.84
N ALA A 291 0.66 -16.42 14.08
CA ALA A 291 1.83 -17.30 14.16
C ALA A 291 3.13 -16.61 13.66
N ASP A 292 2.99 -15.58 12.84
CA ASP A 292 4.10 -14.73 12.42
C ASP A 292 4.43 -13.75 13.56
N ARG A 293 5.60 -13.96 14.19
CA ARG A 293 6.09 -13.14 15.30
C ARG A 293 6.23 -11.67 14.93
N GLN A 294 6.70 -11.38 13.73
CA GLN A 294 6.89 -10.01 13.24
C GLN A 294 5.54 -9.31 13.00
N ALA A 295 4.58 -10.03 12.43
CA ALA A 295 3.21 -9.53 12.28
C ALA A 295 2.55 -9.25 13.65
N LEU A 296 2.79 -10.09 14.65
CA LEU A 296 2.31 -9.86 16.01
C LEU A 296 2.98 -8.63 16.65
N MET A 297 4.27 -8.42 16.44
CA MET A 297 4.98 -7.21 16.88
C MET A 297 4.41 -5.95 16.23
N ALA A 298 4.09 -5.99 14.93
CA ALA A 298 3.44 -4.89 14.23
C ALA A 298 2.08 -4.54 14.85
N LEU A 299 1.26 -5.54 15.15
CA LEU A 299 -0.03 -5.36 15.83
C LEU A 299 0.14 -4.78 17.23
N LEU A 300 1.14 -5.24 17.99
CA LEU A 300 1.44 -4.71 19.32
C LEU A 300 1.90 -3.25 19.26
N ALA A 301 2.72 -2.89 18.26
CA ALA A 301 3.13 -1.49 18.04
C ALA A 301 1.93 -0.60 17.70
N TYR A 302 1.03 -1.06 16.85
CA TYR A 302 -0.22 -0.36 16.52
C TYR A 302 -1.11 -0.15 17.75
N ARG A 303 -1.22 -1.18 18.59
CA ARG A 303 -2.08 -1.18 19.76
C ARG A 303 -1.54 -0.35 20.92
N ASN A 304 -0.25 -0.43 21.22
CA ASN A 304 0.37 0.17 22.41
C ASN A 304 0.86 1.60 22.21
N ASN A 305 0.63 2.22 21.04
CA ASN A 305 0.94 3.62 20.75
C ASN A 305 -0.32 4.40 20.34
N PRO A 306 -1.33 4.51 21.20
CA PRO A 306 -2.60 5.11 20.82
C PRO A 306 -2.47 6.61 20.46
N GLU A 307 -1.59 7.35 21.11
CA GLU A 307 -1.35 8.76 20.81
C GLU A 307 -0.67 8.94 19.45
N TYR A 308 0.37 8.16 19.17
CA TYR A 308 1.03 8.15 17.87
C TYR A 308 0.07 7.74 16.76
N ARG A 309 -0.67 6.64 16.96
CA ARG A 309 -1.67 6.18 16.01
C ARG A 309 -2.72 7.26 15.74
N LYS A 310 -3.24 7.91 16.79
CA LYS A 310 -4.21 9.01 16.65
C LYS A 310 -3.62 10.17 15.85
N LYS A 311 -2.38 10.56 16.12
CA LYS A 311 -1.68 11.62 15.36
C LYS A 311 -1.61 11.27 13.87
N VAL A 312 -1.21 10.05 13.53
CA VAL A 312 -1.16 9.56 12.15
C VAL A 312 -2.55 9.55 11.52
N GLU A 313 -3.56 8.98 12.19
CA GLU A 313 -4.93 8.92 11.69
C GLU A 313 -5.53 10.33 11.48
N ASP A 314 -5.30 11.26 12.39
CA ASP A 314 -5.76 12.66 12.28
C ASP A 314 -5.11 13.35 11.07
N ALA A 315 -3.80 13.20 10.85
CA ALA A 315 -3.09 13.75 9.70
C ALA A 315 -3.63 13.18 8.36
N ILE A 316 -3.89 11.87 8.33
CA ILE A 316 -4.48 11.19 7.17
C ILE A 316 -5.91 11.73 6.91
N ASN A 317 -6.75 11.79 7.94
CA ASN A 317 -8.14 12.22 7.79
C ASN A 317 -8.25 13.69 7.36
N GLN A 318 -7.32 14.54 7.77
CA GLN A 318 -7.26 15.93 7.33
C GLN A 318 -7.19 16.07 5.81
N GLN A 319 -6.53 15.13 5.11
CA GLN A 319 -6.41 15.15 3.65
C GLN A 319 -7.76 14.98 2.93
N ARG A 320 -8.75 14.44 3.60
CA ARG A 320 -10.10 14.23 3.05
C ARG A 320 -10.91 15.53 2.94
N THR A 321 -10.56 16.54 3.72
CA THR A 321 -11.28 17.82 3.84
C THR A 321 -10.50 19.02 3.32
N LEU A 322 -9.18 18.91 3.22
CA LEU A 322 -8.35 19.98 2.68
C LEU A 322 -8.65 20.20 1.20
N PRO A 323 -8.73 21.48 0.76
CA PRO A 323 -8.85 21.81 -0.66
C PRO A 323 -7.57 21.43 -1.42
N GLU A 324 -7.70 21.29 -2.73
CA GLU A 324 -6.56 21.12 -3.64
C GLU A 324 -5.58 22.31 -3.48
N GLY A 325 -4.29 22.01 -3.54
CA GLY A 325 -3.21 22.97 -3.30
C GLY A 325 -2.82 23.14 -1.82
N GLN A 326 -3.51 22.46 -0.89
CA GLN A 326 -3.21 22.47 0.55
C GLN A 326 -2.98 21.06 1.14
N ARG A 327 -3.08 20.04 0.32
CA ARG A 327 -2.89 18.64 0.74
C ARG A 327 -1.41 18.28 0.83
N ALA A 328 -1.12 17.17 1.47
CA ALA A 328 0.24 16.76 1.80
C ALA A 328 1.18 16.58 0.60
N GLY A 329 0.69 16.25 -0.58
CA GLY A 329 1.47 16.01 -1.79
C GLY A 329 1.25 17.05 -2.91
N ASP A 330 0.57 18.14 -2.63
CA ASP A 330 0.29 19.18 -3.63
C ASP A 330 1.48 20.13 -3.83
#